data_3a212f4b1f97e4f47e5090f2cee9cab6
#
_entry.id   3a212f4b1f97e4f47e5090f2cee9cab6
#
_cell.length_a   1.000
_cell.length_b   1.000
_cell.length_c   1.000
_cell.angle_alpha   90.00
_cell.angle_beta   90.00
_cell.angle_gamma   90.00
#
_symmetry.space_group_name_H-M   'P 1'
#
loop_
_entity.id
_entity.type
_entity.pdbx_description
1 polymer ?
#
loop_
_entity_poly.entity_id
_entity_poly.type
_entity_poly.pdbx_seq_one_letter_code
_entity_poly.pdbx_strand_id
1 'polypeptide(L)'
;MRRTFSFALSALMAVSIAATTATIAHAQGPGGGGGQDDGDQAAKKKKRDEEWNQPKAPLQQLRNAGPCPYVKVLYDASRYVQFKDAKESAGQAGFTGEIQSLSSGCAYKSDEPIRIRAEVLFQLGRGPQAQGDKHVYRYWVAVTERNQSVIAKEYFDLPVTFAAGQDRAYARETIEQITIPRADVKVSGGNFEVLIGFDVTPEMAAFNREGKRFRVNAGQTAQAQPGTTTKQ
;
A
#
# COMPACT_ATOMS: atom_id res chain seq x y z
N MET A 1 -9.24 -0.90 13.45
CA MET A 1 -10.26 0.16 13.17
C MET A 1 -10.46 0.23 11.67
N ARG A 2 -11.71 0.36 11.20
CA ARG A 2 -12.04 0.46 9.76
C ARG A 2 -12.16 1.95 9.42
N ARG A 3 -11.38 2.44 8.48
CA ARG A 3 -11.36 3.86 8.11
C ARG A 3 -11.68 4.03 6.63
N THR A 4 -12.55 4.98 6.29
CA THR A 4 -12.92 5.33 4.92
C THR A 4 -12.36 6.71 4.57
N PHE A 5 -11.83 6.83 3.38
CA PHE A 5 -11.17 8.02 2.87
C PHE A 5 -11.92 8.50 1.61
N SER A 6 -12.62 9.62 1.71
CA SER A 6 -13.41 10.17 0.59
C SER A 6 -12.98 11.59 0.29
N PHE A 7 -12.45 11.80 -0.92
CA PHE A 7 -12.19 13.15 -1.44
C PHE A 7 -13.40 13.63 -2.25
N ALA A 8 -13.94 14.78 -1.89
CA ALA A 8 -14.90 15.50 -2.70
C ALA A 8 -14.17 16.60 -3.47
N LEU A 9 -13.98 16.41 -4.77
CA LEU A 9 -13.45 17.43 -5.66
C LEU A 9 -14.62 18.01 -6.47
N SER A 10 -14.95 19.28 -6.23
CA SER A 10 -15.96 20.01 -6.97
C SER A 10 -15.38 20.48 -8.30
N ALA A 11 -15.68 19.83 -9.40
CA ALA A 11 -15.34 20.24 -10.75
C ALA A 11 -16.53 20.92 -11.42
N LEU A 12 -16.39 22.21 -11.77
CA LEU A 12 -17.31 22.92 -12.65
C LEU A 12 -17.07 22.47 -14.10
N MET A 13 -18.10 21.94 -14.75
CA MET A 13 -18.08 21.56 -16.17
C MET A 13 -18.73 22.63 -17.03
N ALA A 14 -18.03 23.08 -18.06
CA ALA A 14 -18.59 23.74 -19.21
C ALA A 14 -18.81 22.71 -20.32
N VAL A 15 -20.05 22.61 -20.80
CA VAL A 15 -20.50 21.69 -21.86
C VAL A 15 -20.35 22.37 -23.21
N SER A 16 -19.66 21.72 -24.15
CA SER A 16 -19.72 22.06 -25.58
C SER A 16 -20.01 20.80 -26.37
N ILE A 17 -21.19 20.79 -27.04
CA ILE A 17 -21.68 19.70 -27.89
C ILE A 17 -21.25 19.99 -29.34
N ALA A 18 -20.56 19.04 -29.97
CA ALA A 18 -20.41 18.98 -31.42
C ALA A 18 -20.69 17.55 -31.88
N ALA A 19 -21.77 17.38 -32.64
CA ALA A 19 -22.15 16.11 -33.23
C ALA A 19 -21.53 15.98 -34.65
N THR A 20 -20.81 14.85 -34.87
CA THR A 20 -20.44 14.42 -36.22
C THR A 20 -20.80 12.95 -36.41
N THR A 21 -21.68 12.71 -37.39
CA THR A 21 -22.10 11.39 -37.84
C THR A 21 -21.05 10.83 -38.81
N ALA A 22 -20.54 9.63 -38.53
CA ALA A 22 -19.73 8.87 -39.47
C ALA A 22 -20.45 7.57 -39.84
N THR A 23 -20.66 7.37 -41.13
CA THR A 23 -21.25 6.20 -41.77
C THR A 23 -20.26 5.02 -41.78
N ILE A 24 -20.70 3.85 -41.34
CA ILE A 24 -19.93 2.62 -41.34
C ILE A 24 -20.17 1.87 -42.65
N ALA A 25 -19.12 1.63 -43.43
CA ALA A 25 -19.10 0.75 -44.55
C ALA A 25 -18.90 -0.70 -44.11
N HIS A 26 -19.84 -1.59 -44.44
CA HIS A 26 -19.71 -3.04 -44.24
C HIS A 26 -18.94 -3.65 -45.42
N ALA A 27 -17.78 -4.23 -45.12
CA ALA A 27 -17.09 -5.12 -46.03
C ALA A 27 -17.51 -6.57 -45.74
N GLN A 28 -18.26 -7.19 -46.64
CA GLN A 28 -18.54 -8.62 -46.64
C GLN A 28 -17.36 -9.33 -47.31
N GLY A 29 -16.67 -10.20 -46.58
CA GLY A 29 -15.70 -11.15 -47.13
C GLY A 29 -16.34 -12.53 -47.34
N PRO A 30 -15.93 -13.29 -48.36
CA PRO A 30 -16.58 -14.53 -48.75
C PRO A 30 -16.27 -15.69 -47.79
N GLY A 31 -17.27 -16.53 -47.58
CA GLY A 31 -17.23 -17.68 -46.69
C GLY A 31 -16.32 -18.80 -47.18
N GLY A 32 -15.73 -19.50 -46.20
CA GLY A 32 -15.08 -20.77 -46.36
C GLY A 32 -15.43 -21.68 -45.19
N GLY A 33 -16.05 -22.80 -45.43
CA GLY A 33 -16.56 -23.75 -44.47
C GLY A 33 -15.45 -24.43 -43.65
N GLY A 34 -15.82 -24.82 -42.45
CA GLY A 34 -14.96 -25.55 -41.50
C GLY A 34 -15.69 -25.76 -40.19
N GLY A 35 -16.84 -26.37 -40.19
CA GLY A 35 -17.67 -26.57 -39.00
C GLY A 35 -17.38 -27.87 -38.25
N GLN A 36 -16.16 -28.21 -37.94
CA GLN A 36 -15.82 -29.38 -37.10
C GLN A 36 -14.70 -29.16 -36.07
N ASP A 37 -13.93 -28.09 -36.17
CA ASP A 37 -12.79 -27.85 -35.25
C ASP A 37 -13.17 -27.15 -33.95
N ASP A 38 -14.30 -26.42 -33.90
CA ASP A 38 -14.68 -25.64 -32.73
C ASP A 38 -15.16 -26.53 -31.56
N GLY A 39 -15.78 -27.66 -31.86
CA GLY A 39 -16.22 -28.64 -30.86
C GLY A 39 -15.05 -29.34 -30.16
N ASP A 40 -14.02 -29.69 -30.91
CA ASP A 40 -12.83 -30.38 -30.40
C ASP A 40 -11.93 -29.44 -29.59
N GLN A 41 -11.84 -28.18 -29.95
CA GLN A 41 -11.09 -27.18 -29.19
C GLN A 41 -11.78 -26.84 -27.85
N ALA A 42 -13.10 -26.72 -27.85
CA ALA A 42 -13.90 -26.52 -26.65
C ALA A 42 -13.81 -27.71 -25.70
N ALA A 43 -13.85 -28.95 -26.22
CA ALA A 43 -13.70 -30.17 -25.43
C ALA A 43 -12.28 -30.33 -24.84
N LYS A 44 -11.24 -30.00 -25.62
CA LYS A 44 -9.84 -30.02 -25.16
C LYS A 44 -9.59 -28.94 -24.09
N LYS A 45 -10.18 -27.77 -24.24
CA LYS A 45 -10.10 -26.71 -23.25
C LYS A 45 -10.78 -27.10 -21.92
N LYS A 46 -11.95 -27.70 -22.02
CA LYS A 46 -12.71 -28.17 -20.85
C LYS A 46 -11.98 -29.29 -20.11
N LYS A 47 -11.39 -30.27 -20.82
CA LYS A 47 -10.56 -31.30 -20.21
C LYS A 47 -9.33 -30.73 -19.52
N ARG A 48 -8.65 -29.79 -20.13
CA ARG A 48 -7.47 -29.16 -19.55
C ARG A 48 -7.82 -28.34 -18.29
N ASP A 49 -8.97 -27.67 -18.28
CA ASP A 49 -9.46 -26.91 -17.12
C ASP A 49 -9.88 -27.82 -15.97
N GLU A 50 -10.34 -29.06 -16.27
CA GLU A 50 -10.69 -30.09 -15.29
C GLU A 50 -9.44 -30.81 -14.75
N GLU A 51 -8.45 -31.09 -15.61
CA GLU A 51 -7.22 -31.82 -15.26
C GLU A 51 -6.30 -31.00 -14.32
N TRP A 52 -6.34 -29.66 -14.40
CA TRP A 52 -5.53 -28.80 -13.55
C TRP A 52 -6.20 -28.45 -12.23
N ASN A 53 -7.46 -28.87 -12.00
CA ASN A 53 -8.24 -28.69 -10.75
C ASN A 53 -7.95 -27.36 -10.04
N GLN A 54 -7.68 -26.32 -10.83
CA GLN A 54 -7.49 -24.97 -10.32
C GLN A 54 -8.90 -24.43 -10.05
N PRO A 55 -9.22 -24.03 -8.82
CA PRO A 55 -10.46 -23.29 -8.60
C PRO A 55 -10.42 -22.11 -9.58
N LYS A 56 -11.45 -22.02 -10.44
CA LYS A 56 -11.61 -20.86 -11.33
C LYS A 56 -11.58 -19.63 -10.44
N ALA A 57 -10.38 -19.01 -10.35
CA ALA A 57 -10.28 -17.74 -9.68
C ALA A 57 -11.38 -16.85 -10.25
N PRO A 58 -12.12 -16.10 -9.45
CA PRO A 58 -13.21 -15.26 -9.94
C PRO A 58 -12.65 -14.04 -10.72
N LEU A 59 -11.86 -14.33 -11.74
CA LEU A 59 -11.16 -13.36 -12.59
C LEU A 59 -12.12 -12.47 -13.38
N GLN A 60 -13.40 -12.86 -13.49
CA GLN A 60 -14.38 -12.03 -14.16
C GLN A 60 -14.86 -10.85 -13.30
N GLN A 61 -14.75 -10.95 -11.96
CA GLN A 61 -15.13 -9.86 -11.05
C GLN A 61 -14.05 -8.81 -10.86
N LEU A 62 -12.82 -9.09 -11.29
CA LEU A 62 -11.64 -8.24 -11.06
C LEU A 62 -11.08 -7.61 -12.35
N ARG A 63 -11.82 -7.58 -13.44
CA ARG A 63 -11.38 -6.84 -14.62
C ARG A 63 -11.60 -5.35 -14.40
N ASN A 64 -10.60 -4.70 -13.83
CA ASN A 64 -10.53 -3.26 -13.82
C ASN A 64 -10.43 -2.70 -15.23
N ALA A 65 -10.85 -1.46 -15.44
CA ALA A 65 -10.71 -0.74 -16.70
C ALA A 65 -9.23 -0.51 -17.09
N GLY A 66 -8.30 -0.75 -16.17
CA GLY A 66 -6.85 -0.65 -16.38
C GLY A 66 -6.10 -1.10 -15.12
N PRO A 67 -4.77 -0.90 -15.07
CA PRO A 67 -3.95 -1.26 -13.92
C PRO A 67 -4.32 -0.46 -12.68
N CYS A 68 -4.09 -1.06 -11.51
CA CYS A 68 -4.26 -0.39 -10.23
C CYS A 68 -3.20 0.70 -10.00
N PRO A 69 -3.49 1.71 -9.17
CA PRO A 69 -2.47 2.59 -8.62
C PRO A 69 -1.37 1.82 -7.88
N TYR A 70 -0.15 2.35 -7.92
CA TYR A 70 0.93 1.82 -7.10
C TYR A 70 0.72 2.26 -5.66
N VAL A 71 0.63 1.28 -4.74
CA VAL A 71 0.54 1.55 -3.31
C VAL A 71 1.87 1.16 -2.67
N LYS A 72 2.55 2.11 -2.03
CA LYS A 72 3.90 1.91 -1.50
C LYS A 72 4.16 2.70 -0.23
N VAL A 73 5.10 2.22 0.57
CA VAL A 73 5.62 2.94 1.73
C VAL A 73 6.70 3.91 1.26
N LEU A 74 6.61 5.18 1.66
CA LEU A 74 7.67 6.15 1.41
C LEU A 74 8.87 5.83 2.31
N TYR A 75 10.03 5.59 1.71
CA TYR A 75 11.22 5.14 2.42
C TYR A 75 11.63 6.06 3.56
N ASP A 76 11.69 7.38 3.32
CA ASP A 76 12.07 8.37 4.33
C ASP A 76 11.09 8.44 5.51
N ALA A 77 9.87 7.95 5.34
CA ALA A 77 8.81 7.92 6.33
C ALA A 77 8.41 6.49 6.76
N SER A 78 9.18 5.48 6.36
CA SER A 78 8.89 4.07 6.66
C SER A 78 9.09 3.71 8.13
N ARG A 79 9.88 4.51 8.84
CA ARG A 79 10.21 4.30 10.25
C ARG A 79 10.05 5.58 11.05
N TYR A 80 9.62 5.42 12.29
CA TYR A 80 9.53 6.44 13.33
C TYR A 80 10.58 6.11 14.39
N VAL A 81 11.44 7.07 14.76
CA VAL A 81 12.43 6.89 15.81
C VAL A 81 12.54 8.16 16.63
N GLN A 82 12.12 8.10 17.88
CA GLN A 82 12.25 9.20 18.82
C GLN A 82 13.53 9.05 19.64
N PHE A 83 14.37 10.07 19.70
CA PHE A 83 15.54 10.14 20.57
C PHE A 83 15.35 11.18 21.66
N LYS A 84 15.84 10.89 22.87
CA LYS A 84 15.74 11.80 24.00
C LYS A 84 16.58 13.08 23.80
N ASP A 85 17.83 12.94 23.36
CA ASP A 85 18.80 14.03 23.33
C ASP A 85 19.45 14.21 21.95
N ALA A 86 18.74 14.02 20.88
CA ALA A 86 19.25 14.08 19.50
C ALA A 86 20.49 13.18 19.22
N LYS A 87 20.85 12.29 20.16
CA LYS A 87 21.92 11.31 19.99
C LYS A 87 21.34 10.03 19.41
N GLU A 88 21.74 9.74 18.20
CA GLU A 88 21.30 8.57 17.46
C GLU A 88 21.94 7.27 17.97
N SER A 89 21.54 6.83 19.15
CA SER A 89 22.00 5.57 19.75
C SER A 89 20.84 4.77 20.31
N ALA A 90 20.98 3.45 20.36
CA ALA A 90 19.95 2.56 20.90
C ALA A 90 19.59 2.87 22.35
N GLY A 91 20.56 3.29 23.17
CA GLY A 91 20.33 3.68 24.55
C GLY A 91 19.56 4.98 24.73
N GLN A 92 19.45 5.81 23.69
CA GLN A 92 18.72 7.07 23.68
C GLN A 92 17.36 6.96 22.97
N ALA A 93 17.04 5.78 22.45
CA ALA A 93 15.76 5.56 21.77
C ALA A 93 14.59 5.58 22.78
N GLY A 94 13.60 6.39 22.47
CA GLY A 94 12.30 6.40 23.11
C GLY A 94 11.34 5.45 22.39
N PHE A 95 10.28 6.00 21.79
CA PHE A 95 9.37 5.19 20.98
C PHE A 95 9.88 5.03 19.56
N THR A 96 9.69 3.84 19.00
CA THR A 96 10.06 3.49 17.60
C THR A 96 8.90 2.85 16.88
N GLY A 97 8.88 2.95 15.56
CA GLY A 97 7.89 2.29 14.70
C GLY A 97 8.49 1.93 13.35
N GLU A 98 8.01 0.86 12.75
CA GLU A 98 8.36 0.45 11.40
C GLU A 98 7.12 -0.10 10.69
N ILE A 99 6.89 0.31 9.45
CA ILE A 99 5.87 -0.30 8.59
C ILE A 99 6.45 -1.60 8.07
N GLN A 100 5.92 -2.73 8.55
CA GLN A 100 6.43 -4.07 8.27
C GLN A 100 5.89 -4.65 6.98
N SER A 101 4.61 -4.44 6.72
CA SER A 101 3.98 -4.90 5.49
C SER A 101 2.86 -3.98 5.06
N LEU A 102 2.63 -4.00 3.75
CA LEU A 102 1.57 -3.28 3.09
C LEU A 102 0.98 -4.19 2.03
N SER A 103 -0.33 -4.41 2.08
CA SER A 103 -1.09 -5.06 1.03
C SER A 103 -2.19 -4.15 0.54
N SER A 104 -2.55 -4.26 -0.72
CA SER A 104 -3.60 -3.43 -1.30
C SER A 104 -4.30 -4.12 -2.46
N GLY A 105 -5.55 -3.74 -2.68
CA GLY A 105 -6.33 -4.11 -3.85
C GLY A 105 -7.10 -2.91 -4.36
N CYS A 106 -7.42 -2.89 -5.65
CA CYS A 106 -8.26 -1.85 -6.23
C CYS A 106 -9.39 -2.43 -7.07
N ALA A 107 -10.45 -1.64 -7.23
CA ALA A 107 -11.56 -1.93 -8.11
C ALA A 107 -12.04 -0.64 -8.79
N TYR A 108 -12.25 -0.70 -10.12
CA TYR A 108 -12.91 0.33 -10.90
C TYR A 108 -13.29 -0.19 -12.29
N LYS A 109 -14.38 0.28 -12.85
CA LYS A 109 -14.86 -0.07 -14.18
C LYS A 109 -15.30 1.18 -14.92
N SER A 110 -15.25 1.14 -16.24
CA SER A 110 -15.73 2.23 -17.11
C SER A 110 -15.36 3.61 -16.59
N ASP A 111 -16.33 4.41 -16.22
CA ASP A 111 -16.22 5.79 -15.70
C ASP A 111 -16.19 5.88 -14.15
N GLU A 112 -16.25 4.74 -13.46
CA GLU A 112 -16.22 4.73 -12.00
C GLU A 112 -14.90 5.30 -11.45
N PRO A 113 -14.93 5.93 -10.26
CA PRO A 113 -13.71 6.28 -9.55
C PRO A 113 -12.94 5.03 -9.15
N ILE A 114 -11.63 5.16 -9.03
CA ILE A 114 -10.77 4.09 -8.52
C ILE A 114 -10.98 3.98 -7.02
N ARG A 115 -11.35 2.79 -6.54
CA ARG A 115 -11.47 2.47 -5.13
C ARG A 115 -10.33 1.55 -4.74
N ILE A 116 -9.58 1.93 -3.73
CA ILE A 116 -8.45 1.15 -3.21
C ILE A 116 -8.75 0.81 -1.76
N ARG A 117 -8.50 -0.45 -1.39
CA ARG A 117 -8.40 -0.91 -0.02
C ARG A 117 -6.94 -1.21 0.27
N ALA A 118 -6.46 -0.81 1.45
CA ALA A 118 -5.09 -1.10 1.88
C ALA A 118 -5.08 -1.62 3.32
N GLU A 119 -4.15 -2.54 3.59
CA GLU A 119 -3.88 -3.08 4.92
C GLU A 119 -2.42 -2.81 5.26
N VAL A 120 -2.17 -2.21 6.41
CA VAL A 120 -0.83 -1.83 6.88
C VAL A 120 -0.55 -2.52 8.20
N LEU A 121 0.58 -3.20 8.30
CA LEU A 121 1.07 -3.76 9.55
C LEU A 121 2.21 -2.91 10.09
N PHE A 122 2.05 -2.41 11.29
CA PHE A 122 3.06 -1.67 12.03
C PHE A 122 3.69 -2.54 13.10
N GLN A 123 5.01 -2.52 13.19
CA GLN A 123 5.76 -2.98 14.35
C GLN A 123 6.19 -1.75 15.15
N LEU A 124 5.82 -1.70 16.41
CA LEU A 124 6.03 -0.56 17.28
C LEU A 124 6.89 -0.97 18.46
N GLY A 125 7.78 -0.09 18.87
CA GLY A 125 8.76 -0.40 19.89
C GLY A 125 8.81 0.65 21.00
N ARG A 126 9.13 0.19 22.20
CA ARG A 126 9.38 1.00 23.38
C ARG A 126 10.84 0.84 23.81
N GLY A 127 11.65 1.84 23.55
CA GLY A 127 13.07 1.85 23.91
C GLY A 127 13.34 2.30 25.35
N PRO A 128 14.62 2.34 25.75
CA PRO A 128 15.02 2.65 27.14
C PRO A 128 14.60 4.04 27.62
N GLN A 129 14.42 5.00 26.71
CA GLN A 129 14.05 6.39 27.05
C GLN A 129 12.56 6.67 26.84
N ALA A 130 11.76 5.64 26.53
CA ALA A 130 10.32 5.81 26.37
C ALA A 130 9.65 6.18 27.71
N GLN A 131 8.80 7.20 27.69
CA GLN A 131 8.08 7.66 28.86
C GLN A 131 6.72 6.98 28.93
N GLY A 132 6.58 5.99 29.82
CA GLY A 132 5.34 5.25 30.03
C GLY A 132 5.15 4.07 29.06
N ASP A 133 3.94 3.57 29.08
CA ASP A 133 3.51 2.38 28.30
C ASP A 133 2.57 2.73 27.14
N LYS A 134 2.25 4.00 26.95
CA LYS A 134 1.32 4.49 25.92
C LYS A 134 2.01 5.48 25.01
N HIS A 135 1.73 5.37 23.72
CA HIS A 135 2.17 6.34 22.73
C HIS A 135 1.15 6.45 21.60
N VAL A 136 1.02 7.65 21.04
CA VAL A 136 0.21 7.87 19.85
C VAL A 136 1.16 8.14 18.69
N TYR A 137 1.28 7.16 17.80
CA TYR A 137 1.97 7.38 16.54
C TYR A 137 1.02 8.06 15.57
N ARG A 138 1.57 8.85 14.69
CA ARG A 138 0.82 9.46 13.61
C ARG A 138 1.38 8.99 12.27
N TYR A 139 0.50 8.56 11.37
CA TYR A 139 0.86 8.20 10.02
C TYR A 139 -0.04 8.91 9.02
N TRP A 140 0.35 8.93 7.78
CA TRP A 140 -0.40 9.56 6.72
C TRP A 140 -0.53 8.67 5.49
N VAL A 141 -1.58 8.95 4.71
CA VAL A 141 -1.84 8.38 3.39
C VAL A 141 -1.96 9.55 2.42
N ALA A 142 -1.21 9.49 1.34
CA ALA A 142 -1.26 10.49 0.29
C ALA A 142 -1.55 9.84 -1.06
N VAL A 143 -2.38 10.51 -1.85
CA VAL A 143 -2.59 10.21 -3.26
C VAL A 143 -1.80 11.22 -4.08
N THR A 144 -1.02 10.73 -5.04
CA THR A 144 -0.25 11.57 -5.96
C THR A 144 -0.52 11.17 -7.40
N GLU A 145 -0.35 12.08 -8.33
CA GLU A 145 -0.05 11.71 -9.70
C GLU A 145 1.33 11.07 -9.72
N ARG A 146 1.51 10.08 -10.59
CA ARG A 146 2.75 9.32 -10.64
C ARG A 146 3.95 10.21 -10.93
N ASN A 147 4.91 10.27 -9.98
CA ASN A 147 6.10 11.13 -10.01
C ASN A 147 5.81 12.64 -10.10
N GLN A 148 4.65 13.07 -9.66
CA GLN A 148 4.23 14.48 -9.71
C GLN A 148 3.70 14.94 -8.33
N SER A 149 2.80 15.91 -8.36
CA SER A 149 2.28 16.55 -7.17
C SER A 149 1.38 15.67 -6.32
N VAL A 150 1.31 15.97 -5.03
CA VAL A 150 0.34 15.41 -4.11
C VAL A 150 -1.04 15.96 -4.43
N ILE A 151 -1.99 15.10 -4.74
CA ILE A 151 -3.39 15.44 -4.97
C ILE A 151 -4.11 15.61 -3.64
N ALA A 152 -3.83 14.70 -2.69
CA ALA A 152 -4.48 14.70 -1.39
C ALA A 152 -3.64 13.95 -0.36
N LYS A 153 -3.72 14.39 0.89
CA LYS A 153 -3.01 13.77 2.01
C LYS A 153 -3.88 13.82 3.26
N GLU A 154 -3.96 12.70 3.97
CA GLU A 154 -4.70 12.60 5.22
C GLU A 154 -3.84 11.94 6.30
N TYR A 155 -4.04 12.38 7.54
CA TYR A 155 -3.32 11.92 8.71
C TYR A 155 -4.22 11.09 9.63
N PHE A 156 -3.63 10.08 10.25
CA PHE A 156 -4.31 9.17 11.15
C PHE A 156 -3.50 8.97 12.42
N ASP A 157 -4.16 9.01 13.55
CA ASP A 157 -3.56 8.66 14.83
C ASP A 157 -3.65 7.15 15.08
N LEU A 158 -2.56 6.58 15.57
CA LEU A 158 -2.41 5.18 15.91
C LEU A 158 -2.03 5.08 17.39
N PRO A 159 -3.03 5.08 18.29
CA PRO A 159 -2.79 4.92 19.71
C PRO A 159 -2.38 3.49 20.04
N VAL A 160 -1.32 3.33 20.81
CA VAL A 160 -0.75 2.04 21.20
C VAL A 160 -0.50 2.01 22.69
N THR A 161 -0.82 0.88 23.30
CA THR A 161 -0.45 0.56 24.69
C THR A 161 0.44 -0.69 24.66
N PHE A 162 1.63 -0.58 25.23
CA PHE A 162 2.53 -1.70 25.39
C PHE A 162 2.13 -2.51 26.63
N ALA A 163 2.02 -3.82 26.50
CA ALA A 163 1.74 -4.67 27.65
C ALA A 163 2.88 -4.64 28.66
N ALA A 164 2.57 -4.92 29.92
CA ALA A 164 3.56 -4.93 30.98
C ALA A 164 4.72 -5.88 30.63
N GLY A 165 5.95 -5.37 30.74
CA GLY A 165 7.15 -6.14 30.41
C GLY A 165 7.40 -6.35 28.91
N GLN A 166 6.57 -5.82 28.04
CA GLN A 166 6.76 -5.90 26.58
C GLN A 166 7.34 -4.59 26.06
N ASP A 167 8.35 -4.71 25.23
CA ASP A 167 9.01 -3.61 24.53
C ASP A 167 8.55 -3.50 23.05
N ARG A 168 7.65 -4.38 22.63
CA ARG A 168 7.16 -4.48 21.25
C ARG A 168 5.66 -4.66 21.20
N ALA A 169 5.02 -4.00 20.25
CA ALA A 169 3.62 -4.15 19.91
C ALA A 169 3.45 -4.20 18.40
N TYR A 170 2.37 -4.82 17.95
CA TYR A 170 1.97 -4.83 16.54
C TYR A 170 0.59 -4.23 16.43
N ALA A 171 0.41 -3.38 15.44
CA ALA A 171 -0.87 -2.81 15.09
C ALA A 171 -1.16 -3.04 13.61
N ARG A 172 -2.40 -3.46 13.31
CA ARG A 172 -2.88 -3.61 11.95
C ARG A 172 -3.96 -2.58 11.71
N GLU A 173 -3.77 -1.76 10.69
CA GLU A 173 -4.75 -0.79 10.23
C GLU A 173 -5.29 -1.20 8.86
N THR A 174 -6.61 -1.09 8.71
CA THR A 174 -7.28 -1.29 7.43
C THR A 174 -7.87 0.02 6.98
N ILE A 175 -7.41 0.51 5.83
CA ILE A 175 -7.98 1.65 5.13
C ILE A 175 -9.00 1.06 4.16
N GLU A 176 -10.26 1.10 4.55
CA GLU A 176 -11.33 0.40 3.82
C GLU A 176 -11.54 0.95 2.43
N GLN A 177 -11.37 2.27 2.25
CA GLN A 177 -11.57 2.90 0.96
C GLN A 177 -10.76 4.17 0.80
N ILE A 178 -9.91 4.19 -0.23
CA ILE A 178 -9.31 5.39 -0.80
C ILE A 178 -9.96 5.58 -2.16
N THR A 179 -10.64 6.70 -2.38
CA THR A 179 -11.35 6.98 -3.63
C THR A 179 -10.56 8.01 -4.43
N ILE A 180 -10.16 7.64 -5.66
CA ILE A 180 -9.50 8.54 -6.60
C ILE A 180 -10.47 8.82 -7.75
N PRO A 181 -10.99 10.06 -7.86
CA PRO A 181 -11.84 10.44 -8.98
C PRO A 181 -11.03 10.43 -10.28
N ARG A 182 -11.66 10.07 -11.38
CA ARG A 182 -11.08 10.10 -12.71
C ARG A 182 -11.77 11.18 -13.53
N ALA A 183 -11.00 11.99 -14.25
CA ALA A 183 -11.54 13.04 -15.12
C ALA A 183 -12.18 12.44 -16.39
N ASP A 184 -11.70 11.26 -16.85
CA ASP A 184 -12.12 10.60 -18.07
C ASP A 184 -11.97 9.08 -17.92
N VAL A 185 -12.73 8.29 -18.68
CA VAL A 185 -12.64 6.82 -18.72
C VAL A 185 -11.26 6.31 -19.14
N LYS A 186 -10.49 7.12 -19.88
CA LYS A 186 -9.14 6.79 -20.33
C LYS A 186 -8.09 6.97 -19.24
N VAL A 187 -8.41 7.70 -18.18
CA VAL A 187 -7.48 7.90 -17.05
C VAL A 187 -7.33 6.59 -16.29
N SER A 188 -6.16 5.98 -16.41
CA SER A 188 -5.82 4.70 -15.80
C SER A 188 -5.38 4.87 -14.35
N GLY A 189 -5.65 3.85 -13.52
CA GLY A 189 -5.10 3.80 -12.15
C GLY A 189 -3.58 3.83 -12.11
N GLY A 190 -2.90 3.35 -13.15
CA GLY A 190 -1.43 3.43 -13.27
C GLY A 190 -0.86 4.86 -13.32
N ASN A 191 -1.70 5.88 -13.52
CA ASN A 191 -1.30 7.29 -13.47
C ASN A 191 -1.20 7.82 -12.03
N PHE A 192 -1.63 7.04 -11.04
CA PHE A 192 -1.65 7.46 -9.64
C PHE A 192 -0.76 6.58 -8.78
N GLU A 193 -0.32 7.15 -7.68
CA GLU A 193 0.36 6.44 -6.59
C GLU A 193 -0.34 6.76 -5.27
N VAL A 194 -0.34 5.77 -4.37
CA VAL A 194 -0.72 5.95 -2.98
C VAL A 194 0.52 5.74 -2.13
N LEU A 195 0.92 6.76 -1.41
CA LEU A 195 2.07 6.73 -0.53
C LEU A 195 1.59 6.65 0.91
N ILE A 196 2.26 5.83 1.71
CA ILE A 196 1.98 5.68 3.14
C ILE A 196 3.29 5.88 3.91
N GLY A 197 3.22 6.57 5.04
CA GLY A 197 4.38 6.80 5.89
C GLY A 197 3.99 7.31 7.27
N PHE A 198 4.91 7.19 8.22
CA PHE A 198 4.78 7.88 9.51
C PHE A 198 4.89 9.40 9.33
N ASP A 199 4.27 10.14 10.22
CA ASP A 199 4.51 11.58 10.37
C ASP A 199 5.83 11.76 11.13
N VAL A 200 6.90 11.98 10.37
CA VAL A 200 8.28 12.02 10.86
C VAL A 200 8.81 13.44 10.83
N THR A 201 9.70 13.77 11.77
CA THR A 201 10.46 15.02 11.72
C THR A 201 11.52 14.98 10.62
N PRO A 202 12.08 16.14 10.21
CA PRO A 202 13.19 16.19 9.26
C PRO A 202 14.39 15.32 9.69
N GLU A 203 14.68 15.28 10.98
CA GLU A 203 15.78 14.48 11.58
C GLU A 203 15.49 12.98 11.44
N MET A 204 14.27 12.55 11.75
CA MET A 204 13.83 11.16 11.56
C MET A 204 13.89 10.75 10.08
N ALA A 205 13.49 11.64 9.18
CA ALA A 205 13.57 11.40 7.75
C ALA A 205 15.03 11.28 7.27
N ALA A 206 15.93 12.12 7.77
CA ALA A 206 17.37 12.04 7.50
C ALA A 206 17.96 10.71 8.01
N PHE A 207 17.64 10.34 9.25
CA PHE A 207 18.02 9.05 9.84
C PHE A 207 17.57 7.86 8.97
N ASN A 208 16.34 7.90 8.48
CA ASN A 208 15.80 6.86 7.59
C ASN A 208 16.53 6.82 6.26
N ARG A 209 16.81 7.98 5.66
CA ARG A 209 17.49 8.11 4.37
C ARG A 209 18.92 7.56 4.41
N GLU A 210 19.58 7.68 5.53
CA GLU A 210 20.90 7.10 5.76
C GLU A 210 20.87 5.57 6.02
N GLY A 211 19.68 4.95 5.99
CA GLY A 211 19.51 3.51 6.20
C GLY A 211 19.75 3.03 7.64
N LYS A 212 19.86 3.95 8.59
CA LYS A 212 20.06 3.63 10.00
C LYS A 212 18.85 2.88 10.57
N ARG A 213 19.11 1.87 11.41
CA ARG A 213 18.08 1.07 12.07
C ARG A 213 18.48 0.76 13.51
N PHE A 214 17.57 1.03 14.44
CA PHE A 214 17.67 0.55 15.82
C PHE A 214 16.54 -0.43 16.08
N ARG A 215 16.92 -1.68 16.37
CA ARG A 215 15.98 -2.64 16.95
C ARG A 215 15.95 -2.42 18.46
N VAL A 216 14.79 -2.52 19.06
CA VAL A 216 14.57 -2.30 20.50
C VAL A 216 15.51 -3.13 21.36
N ASN A 217 15.85 -4.34 20.92
CA ASN A 217 16.76 -5.27 21.62
C ASN A 217 18.22 -5.21 21.14
N ALA A 218 18.60 -4.22 20.34
CA ALA A 218 20.00 -4.11 19.88
C ALA A 218 21.00 -3.80 21.01
N GLY A 219 20.52 -3.31 22.14
CA GLY A 219 21.34 -3.11 23.36
C GLY A 219 21.48 -4.33 24.26
N GLN A 220 20.69 -5.37 24.07
CA GLN A 220 20.74 -6.60 24.90
C GLN A 220 21.80 -7.61 24.44
N THR A 221 22.29 -7.49 23.22
CA THR A 221 23.32 -8.40 22.67
C THR A 221 24.75 -8.08 23.09
N ALA A 222 24.97 -7.04 23.87
CA ALA A 222 26.30 -6.67 24.39
C ALA A 222 26.58 -7.18 25.82
N GLN A 223 25.79 -8.10 26.34
CA GLN A 223 26.24 -8.88 27.51
C GLN A 223 27.25 -9.91 27.01
N ALA A 224 28.54 -9.58 27.25
CA ALA A 224 29.67 -10.43 26.98
C ALA A 224 29.44 -11.85 27.53
N GLN A 225 29.55 -12.85 26.67
CA GLN A 225 29.83 -14.19 27.12
C GLN A 225 31.13 -14.14 27.97
N PRO A 226 31.13 -14.66 29.19
CA PRO A 226 32.39 -14.77 29.95
C PRO A 226 33.32 -15.68 29.16
N GLY A 227 34.48 -15.12 28.80
CA GLY A 227 35.48 -15.85 28.06
C GLY A 227 35.87 -17.13 28.76
N THR A 228 35.68 -18.25 28.09
CA THR A 228 36.26 -19.54 28.49
C THR A 228 37.74 -19.45 28.20
N THR A 229 38.52 -19.17 29.29
CA THR A 229 39.97 -19.25 29.24
C THR A 229 40.35 -20.72 29.18
N THR A 230 40.64 -21.22 27.99
CA THR A 230 41.28 -22.51 27.81
C THR A 230 42.75 -22.35 28.25
N LYS A 231 43.10 -22.89 29.41
CA LYS A 231 44.51 -23.13 29.78
C LYS A 231 45.05 -24.28 28.92
N GLN A 232 46.15 -23.99 28.22
CA GLN A 232 47.11 -25.00 27.77
C GLN A 232 47.96 -25.53 28.91
#